data_6be51d1e34564bc53637608cf2b591fe
#
_entry.id   6be51d1e34564bc53637608cf2b591fe
#
_cell.length_a   1.000
_cell.length_b   1.000
_cell.length_c   1.000
_cell.angle_alpha   90.00
_cell.angle_beta   90.00
_cell.angle_gamma   90.00
#
_symmetry.space_group_name_H-M   'P 1'
#
loop_
_entity.id
_entity.type
_entity.pdbx_description
1 polymer ?
#
loop_
_entity_poly.entity_id
_entity_poly.type
_entity_poly.pdbx_seq_one_letter_code
_entity_poly.pdbx_strand_id
1 'polypeptide(L)'
;MVSQSSPAPGTARGRETKAHIVAVAARLMHRQGVGATSLDQILLESGTGKSQLYHYFSTKSDLVEAVLRHQLEQVLADQRRFDIATWDGIERWFDSMLRSAEERGFQGGCPLGSLVAEVVDRDDRLRTIAAEAFSAWEDRLATGLAALMEQGELRHHADPGRLAEETMATVQGGYLLSTTKRKARPMRQALDAAFERLTSFAS
;
A
#
# COMPACT_ATOMS: atom_id res chain seq x y z
N MET A 1 11.26 25.60 7.12
CA MET A 1 10.15 26.21 6.34
C MET A 1 8.96 25.28 6.51
N VAL A 2 7.89 25.77 7.12
CA VAL A 2 6.69 24.97 7.40
C VAL A 2 5.99 24.63 6.08
N SER A 3 5.87 23.33 5.76
CA SER A 3 5.12 22.85 4.60
C SER A 3 3.66 23.27 4.74
N GLN A 4 3.18 24.10 3.84
CA GLN A 4 1.76 24.44 3.76
C GLN A 4 1.03 23.23 3.15
N SER A 5 0.40 22.44 4.01
CA SER A 5 -0.56 21.41 3.57
C SER A 5 -1.61 22.10 2.69
N SER A 6 -1.91 21.53 1.51
CA SER A 6 -3.00 22.01 0.66
C SER A 6 -4.30 22.14 1.48
N PRO A 7 -5.05 23.23 1.38
CA PRO A 7 -6.25 23.44 2.17
C PRO A 7 -7.25 22.31 1.93
N ALA A 8 -7.82 21.79 3.01
CA ALA A 8 -8.88 20.79 2.91
C ALA A 8 -10.08 21.40 2.16
N PRO A 9 -10.71 20.67 1.21
CA PRO A 9 -11.87 21.20 0.49
C PRO A 9 -13.02 21.47 1.47
N GLY A 10 -13.49 22.70 1.55
CA GLY A 10 -14.50 23.15 2.52
C GLY A 10 -15.90 22.54 2.32
N THR A 11 -16.21 21.96 1.16
CA THR A 11 -17.52 21.40 0.82
C THR A 11 -17.46 19.90 0.56
N ALA A 12 -18.57 19.16 0.76
CA ALA A 12 -18.67 17.74 0.43
C ALA A 12 -18.30 17.46 -1.04
N ARG A 13 -18.83 18.24 -1.98
CA ARG A 13 -18.53 18.15 -3.41
C ARG A 13 -17.05 18.37 -3.71
N GLY A 14 -16.39 19.31 -2.99
CA GLY A 14 -14.96 19.56 -3.14
C GLY A 14 -14.11 18.37 -2.68
N ARG A 15 -14.50 17.72 -1.57
CA ARG A 15 -13.83 16.49 -1.09
C ARG A 15 -13.98 15.34 -2.06
N GLU A 16 -15.17 15.13 -2.61
CA GLU A 16 -15.45 14.11 -3.63
C GLU A 16 -14.61 14.33 -4.89
N THR A 17 -14.54 15.57 -5.38
CA THR A 17 -13.70 15.92 -6.55
C THR A 17 -12.23 15.64 -6.29
N LYS A 18 -11.69 16.05 -5.12
CA LYS A 18 -10.31 15.77 -4.73
C LYS A 18 -10.04 14.27 -4.67
N ALA A 19 -10.92 13.51 -4.02
CA ALA A 19 -10.81 12.04 -3.93
C ALA A 19 -10.87 11.38 -5.30
N HIS A 20 -11.72 11.84 -6.20
CA HIS A 20 -11.81 11.35 -7.58
C HIS A 20 -10.51 11.58 -8.37
N ILE A 21 -9.93 12.79 -8.30
CA ILE A 21 -8.64 13.10 -8.93
C ILE A 21 -7.56 12.14 -8.41
N VAL A 22 -7.48 11.94 -7.08
CA VAL A 22 -6.50 11.05 -6.45
C VAL A 22 -6.69 9.61 -6.90
N ALA A 23 -7.92 9.10 -6.94
CA ALA A 23 -8.21 7.73 -7.38
C ALA A 23 -7.83 7.50 -8.85
N VAL A 24 -8.09 8.46 -9.73
CA VAL A 24 -7.65 8.42 -11.14
C VAL A 24 -6.13 8.44 -11.25
N ALA A 25 -5.47 9.35 -10.53
CA ALA A 25 -4.01 9.44 -10.51
C ALA A 25 -3.37 8.14 -9.97
N ALA A 26 -3.90 7.57 -8.89
CA ALA A 26 -3.44 6.32 -8.30
C ALA A 26 -3.49 5.15 -9.30
N ARG A 27 -4.61 5.02 -10.01
CA ARG A 27 -4.80 3.99 -11.04
C ARG A 27 -3.81 4.15 -12.21
N LEU A 28 -3.61 5.38 -12.68
CA LEU A 28 -2.68 5.69 -13.76
C LEU A 28 -1.23 5.43 -13.33
N MET A 29 -0.82 5.97 -12.19
CA MET A 29 0.53 5.84 -11.66
C MET A 29 0.88 4.37 -11.34
N HIS A 30 -0.07 3.60 -10.81
CA HIS A 30 0.15 2.16 -10.57
C HIS A 30 0.31 1.37 -11.88
N ARG A 31 -0.41 1.75 -12.95
CA ARG A 31 -0.39 1.04 -14.22
C ARG A 31 0.84 1.34 -15.08
N GLN A 32 1.28 2.60 -15.13
CA GLN A 32 2.33 3.06 -16.06
C GLN A 32 3.51 3.77 -15.37
N GLY A 33 3.46 3.92 -14.05
CA GLY A 33 4.49 4.60 -13.25
C GLY A 33 4.20 6.09 -13.03
N VAL A 34 4.80 6.62 -11.95
CA VAL A 34 4.70 8.04 -11.57
C VAL A 34 5.34 8.94 -12.63
N GLY A 35 6.53 8.51 -13.13
CA GLY A 35 7.27 9.27 -14.14
C GLY A 35 6.49 9.46 -15.44
N ALA A 36 5.88 8.40 -15.95
CA ALA A 36 5.14 8.40 -17.22
C ALA A 36 3.73 9.00 -17.12
N THR A 37 3.19 9.23 -15.91
CA THR A 37 1.86 9.81 -15.73
C THR A 37 1.95 11.34 -15.75
N SER A 38 1.35 11.97 -16.76
CA SER A 38 1.26 13.44 -16.86
C SER A 38 0.02 13.99 -16.15
N LEU A 39 0.07 15.28 -15.74
CA LEU A 39 -1.09 15.97 -15.18
C LEU A 39 -2.21 16.13 -16.22
N ASP A 40 -1.85 16.34 -17.50
CA ASP A 40 -2.84 16.48 -18.58
C ASP A 40 -3.61 15.18 -18.80
N GLN A 41 -2.95 14.02 -18.69
CA GLN A 41 -3.60 12.71 -18.74
C GLN A 41 -4.56 12.53 -17.56
N ILE A 42 -4.15 12.93 -16.36
CA ILE A 42 -5.02 12.86 -15.17
C ILE A 42 -6.24 13.77 -15.35
N LEU A 43 -6.07 14.98 -15.87
CA LEU A 43 -7.16 15.89 -16.17
C LEU A 43 -8.15 15.29 -17.17
N LEU A 44 -7.64 14.70 -18.25
CA LEU A 44 -8.45 14.04 -19.27
C LEU A 44 -9.27 12.89 -18.70
N GLU A 45 -8.61 11.96 -17.96
CA GLU A 45 -9.28 10.77 -17.43
C GLU A 45 -10.20 11.07 -16.23
N SER A 46 -9.91 12.11 -15.44
CA SER A 46 -10.78 12.53 -14.34
C SER A 46 -11.94 13.43 -14.78
N GLY A 47 -11.90 13.97 -16.00
CA GLY A 47 -12.87 14.95 -16.45
C GLY A 47 -12.85 16.28 -15.66
N THR A 48 -11.75 16.56 -14.92
CA THR A 48 -11.63 17.76 -14.08
C THR A 48 -10.89 18.87 -14.80
N GLY A 49 -11.27 20.11 -14.49
CA GLY A 49 -10.59 21.28 -15.05
C GLY A 49 -9.21 21.53 -14.43
N LYS A 50 -8.29 22.10 -15.22
CA LYS A 50 -6.94 22.46 -14.79
C LYS A 50 -6.94 23.33 -13.52
N SER A 51 -7.81 24.34 -13.44
CA SER A 51 -7.97 25.20 -12.27
C SER A 51 -8.36 24.41 -11.02
N GLN A 52 -9.22 23.40 -11.15
CA GLN A 52 -9.64 22.54 -10.06
C GLN A 52 -8.48 21.68 -9.53
N LEU A 53 -7.69 21.08 -10.42
CA LEU A 53 -6.52 20.29 -10.02
C LEU A 53 -5.52 21.14 -9.25
N TYR A 54 -5.15 22.31 -9.78
CA TYR A 54 -4.20 23.21 -9.12
C TYR A 54 -4.74 23.87 -7.84
N HIS A 55 -6.07 23.93 -7.67
CA HIS A 55 -6.66 24.29 -6.38
C HIS A 55 -6.35 23.28 -5.27
N TYR A 56 -6.29 21.98 -5.60
CA TYR A 56 -6.02 20.94 -4.62
C TYR A 56 -4.54 20.55 -4.50
N PHE A 57 -3.77 20.66 -5.58
CA PHE A 57 -2.40 20.20 -5.69
C PHE A 57 -1.54 21.24 -6.38
N SER A 58 -0.66 21.90 -5.63
CA SER A 58 0.22 22.94 -6.17
C SER A 58 1.30 22.35 -7.07
N THR A 59 1.73 21.13 -6.79
CA THR A 59 2.78 20.41 -7.50
C THR A 59 2.38 18.95 -7.80
N LYS A 60 3.08 18.30 -8.72
CA LYS A 60 2.94 16.86 -8.94
C LYS A 60 3.31 16.05 -7.68
N SER A 61 4.29 16.50 -6.90
CA SER A 61 4.67 15.85 -5.63
C SER A 61 3.54 15.88 -4.61
N ASP A 62 2.76 16.96 -4.52
CA ASP A 62 1.59 17.03 -3.62
C ASP A 62 0.50 16.02 -4.03
N LEU A 63 0.31 15.83 -5.33
CA LEU A 63 -0.60 14.80 -5.84
C LEU A 63 -0.06 13.40 -5.56
N VAL A 64 1.25 13.16 -5.74
CA VAL A 64 1.89 11.86 -5.42
C VAL A 64 1.79 11.54 -3.94
N GLU A 65 1.98 12.52 -3.05
CA GLU A 65 1.72 12.34 -1.61
C GLU A 65 0.29 11.88 -1.35
N ALA A 66 -0.70 12.55 -1.94
CA ALA A 66 -2.10 12.17 -1.78
C ALA A 66 -2.38 10.76 -2.35
N VAL A 67 -1.71 10.37 -3.43
CA VAL A 67 -1.79 9.03 -4.00
C VAL A 67 -1.17 7.98 -3.07
N LEU A 68 -0.01 8.23 -2.46
CA LEU A 68 0.60 7.32 -1.49
C LEU A 68 -0.32 7.08 -0.28
N ARG A 69 -0.89 8.17 0.29
CA ARG A 69 -1.87 8.05 1.39
C ARG A 69 -3.13 7.29 0.98
N HIS A 70 -3.64 7.54 -0.21
CA HIS A 70 -4.79 6.80 -0.75
C HIS A 70 -4.48 5.31 -0.91
N GLN A 71 -3.31 4.95 -1.44
CA GLN A 71 -2.92 3.54 -1.59
C GLN A 71 -2.76 2.84 -0.24
N LEU A 72 -2.18 3.52 0.76
CA LEU A 72 -2.13 2.99 2.12
C LEU A 72 -3.55 2.72 2.65
N GLU A 73 -4.48 3.70 2.51
CA GLU A 73 -5.87 3.52 2.94
C GLU A 73 -6.52 2.32 2.25
N GLN A 74 -6.26 2.09 0.95
CA GLN A 74 -6.79 0.94 0.22
C GLN A 74 -6.22 -0.38 0.74
N VAL A 75 -4.90 -0.50 0.92
CA VAL A 75 -4.30 -1.74 1.44
C VAL A 75 -4.74 -2.05 2.86
N LEU A 76 -4.89 -1.03 3.71
CA LEU A 76 -5.42 -1.20 5.07
C LEU A 76 -6.93 -1.55 5.07
N ALA A 77 -7.71 -0.97 4.15
CA ALA A 77 -9.12 -1.30 3.98
C ALA A 77 -9.31 -2.76 3.54
N ASP A 78 -8.49 -3.23 2.60
CA ASP A 78 -8.51 -4.63 2.17
C ASP A 78 -8.10 -5.57 3.31
N GLN A 79 -7.05 -5.24 4.06
CA GLN A 79 -6.60 -6.04 5.21
C GLN A 79 -7.67 -6.10 6.32
N ARG A 80 -8.41 -5.01 6.57
CA ARG A 80 -9.51 -4.98 7.57
C ARG A 80 -10.65 -5.95 7.27
N ARG A 81 -10.74 -6.49 6.07
CA ARG A 81 -11.73 -7.52 5.71
C ARG A 81 -11.43 -8.88 6.33
N PHE A 82 -10.24 -9.04 6.90
CA PHE A 82 -9.76 -10.27 7.51
C PHE A 82 -9.47 -10.04 8.99
N ASP A 83 -9.80 -11.02 9.81
CA ASP A 83 -9.47 -11.01 11.24
C ASP A 83 -8.03 -11.49 11.42
N ILE A 84 -7.08 -10.55 11.28
CA ILE A 84 -5.64 -10.84 11.42
C ILE A 84 -5.20 -11.13 12.88
N ALA A 85 -6.12 -11.16 13.83
CA ALA A 85 -5.90 -11.70 15.18
C ALA A 85 -6.19 -13.22 15.25
N THR A 86 -6.29 -13.89 14.10
CA THR A 86 -6.41 -15.34 13.95
C THR A 86 -5.51 -15.85 12.84
N TRP A 87 -4.99 -17.08 12.97
CA TRP A 87 -4.17 -17.70 11.93
C TRP A 87 -4.90 -17.85 10.60
N ASP A 88 -6.16 -18.29 10.63
CA ASP A 88 -7.04 -18.40 9.47
C ASP A 88 -7.25 -17.04 8.78
N GLY A 89 -7.40 -15.97 9.55
CA GLY A 89 -7.55 -14.62 9.01
C GLY A 89 -6.28 -14.11 8.31
N ILE A 90 -5.10 -14.41 8.86
CA ILE A 90 -3.81 -14.08 8.22
C ILE A 90 -3.64 -14.87 6.93
N GLU A 91 -3.92 -16.18 6.93
CA GLU A 91 -3.84 -17.04 5.73
C GLU A 91 -4.77 -16.53 4.62
N ARG A 92 -6.03 -16.24 4.94
CA ARG A 92 -7.00 -15.69 3.98
C ARG A 92 -6.61 -14.31 3.46
N TRP A 93 -5.98 -13.50 4.28
CA TRP A 93 -5.43 -12.22 3.83
C TRP A 93 -4.29 -12.43 2.83
N PHE A 94 -3.36 -13.34 3.09
CA PHE A 94 -2.30 -13.70 2.15
C PHE A 94 -2.86 -14.25 0.83
N ASP A 95 -3.83 -15.14 0.90
CA ASP A 95 -4.55 -15.64 -0.29
C ASP A 95 -5.20 -14.51 -1.10
N SER A 96 -5.75 -13.50 -0.43
CA SER A 96 -6.34 -12.36 -1.11
C SER A 96 -5.31 -11.53 -1.87
N MET A 97 -4.09 -11.39 -1.34
CA MET A 97 -2.98 -10.73 -2.04
C MET A 97 -2.59 -11.48 -3.31
N LEU A 98 -2.49 -12.82 -3.22
CA LEU A 98 -2.16 -13.66 -4.38
C LEU A 98 -3.24 -13.54 -5.46
N ARG A 99 -4.53 -13.72 -5.10
CA ARG A 99 -5.66 -13.58 -6.03
C ARG A 99 -5.67 -12.21 -6.70
N SER A 100 -5.50 -11.14 -5.93
CA SER A 100 -5.46 -9.78 -6.48
C SER A 100 -4.29 -9.58 -7.46
N ALA A 101 -3.14 -10.19 -7.22
CA ALA A 101 -2.02 -10.17 -8.16
C ALA A 101 -2.31 -11.00 -9.43
N GLU A 102 -2.96 -12.16 -9.30
CA GLU A 102 -3.40 -13.02 -10.40
C GLU A 102 -4.41 -12.30 -11.31
N GLU A 103 -5.43 -11.68 -10.74
CA GLU A 103 -6.44 -10.89 -11.46
C GLU A 103 -5.84 -9.76 -12.30
N ARG A 104 -4.73 -9.16 -11.83
CA ARG A 104 -3.96 -8.17 -12.58
C ARG A 104 -2.93 -8.76 -13.54
N GLY A 105 -2.88 -10.09 -13.70
CA GLY A 105 -1.87 -10.77 -14.53
C GLY A 105 -0.44 -10.47 -14.07
N PHE A 106 -0.25 -10.30 -12.76
CA PHE A 106 1.03 -9.91 -12.14
C PHE A 106 1.61 -8.62 -12.73
N GLN A 107 0.76 -7.65 -13.05
CA GLN A 107 1.17 -6.31 -13.50
C GLN A 107 1.10 -5.30 -12.35
N GLY A 108 1.96 -4.27 -12.40
CA GLY A 108 1.97 -3.15 -11.45
C GLY A 108 2.60 -3.46 -10.08
N GLY A 109 2.83 -4.72 -9.72
CA GLY A 109 3.41 -5.08 -8.42
C GLY A 109 2.52 -4.78 -7.23
N CYS A 110 3.14 -4.50 -6.08
CA CYS A 110 2.45 -3.99 -4.90
C CYS A 110 1.90 -2.59 -5.18
N PRO A 111 0.61 -2.31 -4.93
CA PRO A 111 0.04 -0.98 -5.20
C PRO A 111 0.74 0.18 -4.46
N LEU A 112 1.26 -0.05 -3.26
CA LEU A 112 2.06 0.91 -2.53
C LEU A 112 3.54 0.85 -2.94
N GLY A 113 4.14 -0.34 -2.91
CA GLY A 113 5.58 -0.52 -3.12
C GLY A 113 6.08 -0.11 -4.50
N SER A 114 5.28 -0.27 -5.56
CA SER A 114 5.65 0.17 -6.92
C SER A 114 5.77 1.70 -7.02
N LEU A 115 4.90 2.44 -6.35
CA LEU A 115 4.95 3.91 -6.30
C LEU A 115 6.16 4.38 -5.48
N VAL A 116 6.38 3.75 -4.33
CA VAL A 116 7.50 4.06 -3.44
C VAL A 116 8.84 3.90 -4.17
N ALA A 117 9.05 2.81 -4.90
CA ALA A 117 10.28 2.55 -5.64
C ALA A 117 10.64 3.63 -6.67
N GLU A 118 9.67 4.40 -7.17
CA GLU A 118 9.93 5.48 -8.13
C GLU A 118 10.26 6.83 -7.49
N VAL A 119 9.91 7.03 -6.21
CA VAL A 119 9.96 8.36 -5.60
C VAL A 119 10.96 8.50 -4.46
N VAL A 120 11.36 7.40 -3.80
CA VAL A 120 12.19 7.43 -2.57
C VAL A 120 13.55 8.10 -2.76
N ASP A 121 14.17 7.97 -3.92
CA ASP A 121 15.49 8.55 -4.22
C ASP A 121 15.40 9.96 -4.84
N ARG A 122 14.18 10.48 -5.06
CA ARG A 122 13.98 11.74 -5.79
C ARG A 122 13.38 12.85 -4.94
N ASP A 123 12.73 12.50 -3.83
CA ASP A 123 12.01 13.45 -2.99
C ASP A 123 12.00 12.94 -1.54
N ASP A 124 12.79 13.58 -0.67
CA ASP A 124 12.92 13.21 0.74
C ASP A 124 11.59 13.30 1.52
N ARG A 125 10.71 14.22 1.14
CA ARG A 125 9.37 14.32 1.73
C ARG A 125 8.53 13.09 1.39
N LEU A 126 8.53 12.70 0.11
CA LEU A 126 7.81 11.50 -0.33
C LEU A 126 8.42 10.22 0.27
N ARG A 127 9.74 10.18 0.44
CA ARG A 127 10.42 9.07 1.14
C ARG A 127 9.93 8.93 2.58
N THR A 128 9.83 10.03 3.31
CA THR A 128 9.32 10.02 4.69
C THR A 128 7.87 9.52 4.76
N ILE A 129 7.01 10.03 3.88
CA ILE A 129 5.60 9.60 3.80
C ILE A 129 5.49 8.12 3.41
N ALA A 130 6.35 7.64 2.52
CA ALA A 130 6.39 6.24 2.13
C ALA A 130 6.82 5.34 3.30
N ALA A 131 7.82 5.76 4.09
CA ALA A 131 8.25 5.04 5.29
C ALA A 131 7.11 4.97 6.31
N GLU A 132 6.44 6.10 6.61
CA GLU A 132 5.26 6.14 7.49
C GLU A 132 4.14 5.21 6.99
N ALA A 133 3.93 5.14 5.67
CA ALA A 133 2.91 4.28 5.08
C ALA A 133 3.23 2.79 5.25
N PHE A 134 4.48 2.37 5.07
CA PHE A 134 4.89 0.99 5.33
C PHE A 134 4.81 0.65 6.81
N SER A 135 5.31 1.53 7.70
CA SER A 135 5.22 1.33 9.15
C SER A 135 3.76 1.15 9.60
N ALA A 136 2.83 1.97 9.10
CA ALA A 136 1.41 1.83 9.43
C ALA A 136 0.81 0.49 8.95
N TRP A 137 1.31 -0.06 7.85
CA TRP A 137 0.89 -1.37 7.36
C TRP A 137 1.47 -2.51 8.20
N GLU A 138 2.75 -2.41 8.58
CA GLU A 138 3.45 -3.31 9.50
C GLU A 138 2.80 -3.30 10.88
N ASP A 139 2.51 -2.13 11.45
CA ASP A 139 1.84 -1.95 12.75
C ASP A 139 0.47 -2.66 12.78
N ARG A 140 -0.24 -2.66 11.67
CA ARG A 140 -1.52 -3.36 11.58
C ARG A 140 -1.35 -4.87 11.74
N LEU A 141 -0.33 -5.47 11.11
CA LEU A 141 -0.02 -6.90 11.29
C LEU A 141 0.52 -7.18 12.69
N ALA A 142 1.44 -6.34 13.18
CA ALA A 142 2.01 -6.46 14.53
C ALA A 142 0.91 -6.45 15.60
N THR A 143 -0.10 -5.59 15.45
CA THR A 143 -1.26 -5.55 16.35
C THR A 143 -2.05 -6.86 16.34
N GLY A 144 -2.25 -7.47 15.17
CA GLY A 144 -2.90 -8.78 15.06
C GLY A 144 -2.09 -9.90 15.73
N LEU A 145 -0.77 -9.91 15.51
CA LEU A 145 0.14 -10.85 16.14
C LEU A 145 0.22 -10.68 17.67
N ALA A 146 0.18 -9.44 18.17
CA ALA A 146 0.11 -9.16 19.60
C ALA A 146 -1.19 -9.71 20.21
N ALA A 147 -2.33 -9.59 19.53
CA ALA A 147 -3.59 -10.18 19.96
C ALA A 147 -3.53 -11.73 20.00
N LEU A 148 -2.88 -12.37 19.01
CA LEU A 148 -2.60 -13.82 19.07
C LEU A 148 -1.73 -14.20 20.27
N MET A 149 -0.77 -13.37 20.64
CA MET A 149 0.06 -13.59 21.83
C MET A 149 -0.75 -13.49 23.12
N GLU A 150 -1.65 -12.48 23.23
CA GLU A 150 -2.57 -12.33 24.36
C GLU A 150 -3.54 -13.49 24.50
N GLN A 151 -3.94 -14.11 23.38
CA GLN A 151 -4.78 -15.30 23.34
C GLN A 151 -4.03 -16.60 23.65
N GLY A 152 -2.70 -16.55 23.78
CA GLY A 152 -1.85 -17.73 23.99
C GLY A 152 -1.57 -18.56 22.73
N GLU A 153 -1.97 -18.06 21.55
CA GLU A 153 -1.78 -18.70 20.25
C GLU A 153 -0.39 -18.42 19.65
N LEU A 154 0.28 -17.35 20.11
CA LEU A 154 1.64 -16.99 19.73
C LEU A 154 2.52 -16.97 20.99
N ARG A 155 3.71 -17.57 20.90
CA ARG A 155 4.66 -17.70 22.03
C ARG A 155 5.10 -16.32 22.54
N HIS A 156 5.18 -16.17 23.88
CA HIS A 156 5.53 -14.91 24.55
C HIS A 156 6.93 -14.35 24.23
N HIS A 157 7.84 -15.18 23.70
CA HIS A 157 9.17 -14.70 23.28
C HIS A 157 9.23 -14.25 21.82
N ALA A 158 8.13 -14.36 21.06
CA ALA A 158 8.02 -13.79 19.74
C ALA A 158 7.99 -12.26 19.83
N ASP A 159 8.49 -11.60 18.81
CA ASP A 159 8.42 -10.14 18.64
C ASP A 159 7.45 -9.81 17.49
N PRO A 160 6.20 -9.39 17.79
CA PRO A 160 5.20 -9.09 16.78
C PRO A 160 5.64 -8.02 15.77
N GLY A 161 6.36 -6.99 16.22
CA GLY A 161 6.86 -5.92 15.34
C GLY A 161 7.87 -6.45 14.34
N ARG A 162 8.88 -7.16 14.83
CA ARG A 162 9.90 -7.79 13.99
C ARG A 162 9.30 -8.80 13.00
N LEU A 163 8.34 -9.61 13.43
CA LEU A 163 7.66 -10.57 12.56
C LEU A 163 6.85 -9.88 11.47
N ALA A 164 6.23 -8.73 11.77
CA ALA A 164 5.54 -7.92 10.79
C ALA A 164 6.49 -7.32 9.74
N GLU A 165 7.63 -6.76 10.17
CA GLU A 165 8.68 -6.25 9.26
C GLU A 165 9.24 -7.36 8.35
N GLU A 166 9.60 -8.53 8.91
CA GLU A 166 10.08 -9.70 8.17
C GLU A 166 9.03 -10.15 7.13
N THR A 167 7.76 -10.17 7.51
CA THR A 167 6.64 -10.51 6.63
C THR A 167 6.52 -9.52 5.47
N MET A 168 6.54 -8.19 5.76
CA MET A 168 6.44 -7.18 4.71
C MET A 168 7.61 -7.23 3.74
N ALA A 169 8.84 -7.41 4.21
CA ALA A 169 10.01 -7.57 3.35
C ALA A 169 9.86 -8.79 2.41
N THR A 170 9.38 -9.93 2.94
CA THR A 170 9.15 -11.15 2.17
C THR A 170 8.06 -10.96 1.12
N VAL A 171 6.94 -10.35 1.49
CA VAL A 171 5.81 -10.05 0.59
C VAL A 171 6.22 -9.09 -0.54
N GLN A 172 6.99 -8.04 -0.24
CA GLN A 172 7.49 -7.12 -1.27
C GLN A 172 8.42 -7.84 -2.26
N GLY A 173 9.27 -8.74 -1.79
CA GLY A 173 10.07 -9.62 -2.66
C GLY A 173 9.21 -10.51 -3.57
N GLY A 174 8.14 -11.08 -3.03
CA GLY A 174 7.16 -11.85 -3.78
C GLY A 174 6.50 -11.05 -4.90
N TYR A 175 6.03 -9.85 -4.61
CA TYR A 175 5.47 -8.93 -5.61
C TYR A 175 6.48 -8.59 -6.71
N LEU A 176 7.69 -8.17 -6.35
CA LEU A 176 8.74 -7.81 -7.32
C LEU A 176 9.03 -8.96 -8.28
N LEU A 177 9.30 -10.16 -7.76
CA LEU A 177 9.68 -11.31 -8.55
C LEU A 177 8.53 -11.85 -9.40
N SER A 178 7.29 -11.83 -8.89
CA SER A 178 6.11 -12.25 -9.65
C SER A 178 5.79 -11.28 -10.78
N THR A 179 5.92 -9.98 -10.53
CA THR A 179 5.74 -8.94 -11.55
C THR A 179 6.80 -9.06 -12.65
N THR A 180 8.07 -9.24 -12.27
CA THR A 180 9.18 -9.41 -13.23
C THR A 180 9.01 -10.65 -14.09
N LYS A 181 8.60 -11.77 -13.49
CA LYS A 181 8.51 -13.07 -14.17
C LYS A 181 7.14 -13.34 -14.81
N ARG A 182 6.12 -12.51 -14.51
CA ARG A 182 4.72 -12.74 -14.90
C ARG A 182 4.22 -14.13 -14.49
N LYS A 183 4.53 -14.55 -13.27
CA LYS A 183 4.21 -15.89 -12.73
C LYS A 183 3.77 -15.81 -11.27
N ALA A 184 2.78 -16.63 -10.90
CA ALA A 184 2.28 -16.75 -9.53
C ALA A 184 3.31 -17.30 -8.54
N ARG A 185 4.18 -18.20 -9.02
CA ARG A 185 5.06 -19.01 -8.16
C ARG A 185 5.89 -18.19 -7.17
N PRO A 186 6.58 -17.08 -7.55
CA PRO A 186 7.35 -16.31 -6.56
C PRO A 186 6.49 -15.71 -5.45
N MET A 187 5.31 -15.16 -5.79
CA MET A 187 4.41 -14.60 -4.78
C MET A 187 3.89 -15.69 -3.84
N ARG A 188 3.45 -16.82 -4.38
CA ARG A 188 2.98 -17.96 -3.59
C ARG A 188 4.06 -18.42 -2.61
N GLN A 189 5.29 -18.68 -3.10
CA GLN A 189 6.41 -19.08 -2.27
C GLN A 189 6.77 -18.05 -1.17
N ALA A 190 6.66 -16.75 -1.48
CA ALA A 190 6.92 -15.72 -0.50
C ALA A 190 5.84 -15.69 0.61
N LEU A 191 4.57 -15.83 0.23
CA LEU A 191 3.46 -15.88 1.19
C LEU A 191 3.49 -17.14 2.05
N ASP A 192 3.76 -18.32 1.44
CA ASP A 192 3.92 -19.58 2.14
C ASP A 192 5.06 -19.48 3.18
N ALA A 193 6.24 -18.99 2.77
CA ALA A 193 7.39 -18.82 3.63
C ALA A 193 7.12 -17.79 4.77
N ALA A 194 6.41 -16.71 4.48
CA ALA A 194 6.00 -15.74 5.50
C ALA A 194 5.04 -16.38 6.51
N PHE A 195 4.06 -17.15 6.05
CA PHE A 195 3.11 -17.84 6.93
C PHE A 195 3.79 -18.92 7.77
N GLU A 196 4.65 -19.74 7.17
CA GLU A 196 5.48 -20.74 7.89
C GLU A 196 6.35 -20.07 8.96
N ARG A 197 6.94 -18.91 8.63
CA ARG A 197 7.74 -18.14 9.59
C ARG A 197 6.91 -17.67 10.77
N LEU A 198 5.73 -17.12 10.55
CA LEU A 198 4.82 -16.67 11.59
C LEU A 198 4.38 -17.86 12.47
N THR A 199 3.91 -18.95 11.85
CA THR A 199 3.41 -20.14 12.56
C THR A 199 4.50 -20.94 13.26
N SER A 200 5.79 -20.75 12.90
CA SER A 200 6.91 -21.34 13.66
C SER A 200 6.98 -20.83 15.11
N PHE A 201 6.29 -19.75 15.44
CA PHE A 201 6.11 -19.20 16.79
C PHE A 201 4.73 -19.52 17.39
N ALA A 202 3.90 -20.30 16.73
CA ALA A 202 2.64 -20.77 17.32
C ALA A 202 2.90 -21.60 18.58
N SER A 203 1.98 -21.50 19.55
CA SER A 203 2.07 -22.19 20.85
C SER A 203 1.66 -23.65 20.75
#